data_4514903d44c6f5aab36b4809443d1622
#
_entry.id   4514903d44c6f5aab36b4809443d1622
#
_cell.length_a   1.000
_cell.length_b   1.000
_cell.length_c   1.000
_cell.angle_alpha   90.00
_cell.angle_beta   90.00
_cell.angle_gamma   90.00
#
_symmetry.space_group_name_H-M   'P 1'
#
loop_
_entity.id
_entity.type
_entity.pdbx_description
1 polymer ?
#
loop_
_entity_poly.entity_id
_entity_poly.type
_entity_poly.pdbx_seq_one_letter_code
_entity_poly.pdbx_strand_id
1 'polypeptide(L)'
;MRGLIIIVIVTSVLLFGCSHLKSIHQSEAPTASSEASPAPASVPSGRGTPAEAKAMVLNAVDHYKAVGRTKALADFTAMKSPFGDRDLYVVCIGSNHKITANGGFAQYVGASSDVLKDAEGKSLGQSIWNAAWDAGEGTVEYKWINPVSHVIERKTGYFKRVGDDICGVGAYLPE
;
A
#
# COMPACT_ATOMS: atom_id res chain seq x y z
N MET A 1 -2.48 -52.88 19.80
CA MET A 1 -3.75 -53.31 19.20
C MET A 1 -3.98 -52.37 18.00
N ARG A 2 -3.54 -52.72 16.88
CA ARG A 2 -4.04 -53.59 15.79
C ARG A 2 -5.47 -53.19 15.35
N GLY A 3 -5.58 -52.77 14.11
CA GLY A 3 -6.79 -52.65 13.28
C GLY A 3 -6.54 -51.60 12.21
N LEU A 4 -6.00 -51.89 11.14
CA LEU A 4 -6.33 -52.65 9.91
C LEU A 4 -7.32 -51.89 8.98
N ILE A 5 -6.78 -51.31 7.94
CA ILE A 5 -7.05 -51.32 6.48
C ILE A 5 -8.50 -51.59 6.05
N ILE A 6 -9.04 -50.79 5.15
CA ILE A 6 -9.74 -51.28 3.93
C ILE A 6 -9.53 -50.24 2.80
N ILE A 7 -8.87 -50.73 1.74
CA ILE A 7 -8.80 -50.21 0.38
C ILE A 7 -10.03 -50.69 -0.36
N VAL A 8 -10.75 -49.85 -1.07
CA VAL A 8 -11.66 -50.28 -2.13
C VAL A 8 -11.32 -49.51 -3.40
N ILE A 9 -10.71 -50.26 -4.29
CA ILE A 9 -10.52 -49.92 -5.71
C ILE A 9 -11.82 -50.38 -6.42
N VAL A 10 -12.43 -49.51 -7.20
CA VAL A 10 -13.34 -49.92 -8.26
C VAL A 10 -12.99 -49.23 -9.55
N THR A 11 -12.35 -49.96 -10.40
CA THR A 11 -12.22 -49.72 -11.83
C THR A 11 -13.52 -50.02 -12.55
N SER A 12 -13.92 -49.19 -13.48
CA SER A 12 -14.72 -49.68 -14.64
C SER A 12 -14.51 -48.76 -15.85
N VAL A 13 -14.11 -49.44 -16.88
CA VAL A 13 -13.85 -49.07 -18.26
C VAL A 13 -15.13 -49.25 -19.06
N LEU A 14 -15.32 -48.54 -20.18
CA LEU A 14 -15.85 -48.87 -21.51
C LEU A 14 -16.50 -47.63 -22.11
N LEU A 15 -15.98 -47.04 -23.15
CA LEU A 15 -15.85 -47.31 -24.59
C LEU A 15 -17.15 -47.09 -25.39
N PHE A 16 -16.92 -46.55 -26.60
CA PHE A 16 -17.77 -46.35 -27.78
C PHE A 16 -18.64 -45.09 -27.78
N GLY A 17 -18.69 -44.28 -28.82
CA GLY A 17 -18.12 -44.32 -30.16
C GLY A 17 -18.87 -43.32 -31.05
N CYS A 18 -18.20 -42.95 -32.12
CA CYS A 18 -18.66 -42.49 -33.44
C CYS A 18 -19.47 -41.20 -33.62
N SER A 19 -18.74 -40.28 -34.25
CA SER A 19 -19.10 -39.52 -35.48
C SER A 19 -20.55 -39.09 -35.71
N HIS A 20 -20.77 -37.76 -35.83
CA HIS A 20 -21.46 -37.20 -37.00
C HIS A 20 -21.02 -35.77 -37.27
N LEU A 21 -20.49 -35.55 -38.48
CA LEU A 21 -20.41 -34.24 -39.13
C LEU A 21 -21.81 -33.71 -39.43
N LYS A 22 -22.03 -32.43 -39.21
CA LYS A 22 -22.65 -31.44 -40.12
C LYS A 22 -23.11 -30.24 -39.28
N SER A 23 -22.72 -29.15 -39.59
CA SER A 23 -23.31 -28.11 -40.43
C SER A 23 -23.00 -26.72 -39.83
N ILE A 24 -22.44 -25.93 -40.65
CA ILE A 24 -22.21 -24.51 -40.60
C ILE A 24 -23.48 -23.78 -40.17
N HIS A 25 -23.40 -23.01 -39.06
CA HIS A 25 -24.23 -21.81 -38.91
C HIS A 25 -23.33 -20.72 -38.34
N GLN A 26 -22.96 -19.81 -39.24
CA GLN A 26 -22.46 -18.49 -38.88
C GLN A 26 -23.60 -17.78 -38.15
N SER A 27 -23.35 -17.45 -36.90
CA SER A 27 -24.14 -16.46 -36.18
C SER A 27 -23.18 -15.42 -35.66
N GLU A 28 -23.39 -14.20 -36.17
CA GLU A 28 -22.67 -13.01 -35.85
C GLU A 28 -22.54 -12.82 -34.33
N ALA A 29 -21.31 -12.61 -33.85
CA ALA A 29 -21.04 -12.15 -32.52
C ALA A 29 -21.49 -10.68 -32.38
N PRO A 30 -22.19 -10.31 -31.32
CA PRO A 30 -22.35 -8.89 -31.01
C PRO A 30 -21.00 -8.33 -30.59
N THR A 31 -20.60 -7.30 -31.28
CA THR A 31 -19.46 -6.45 -30.99
C THR A 31 -19.62 -5.87 -29.59
N ALA A 32 -19.00 -6.48 -28.59
CA ALA A 32 -18.83 -5.87 -27.30
C ALA A 32 -17.89 -4.68 -27.48
N SER A 33 -18.48 -3.49 -27.44
CA SER A 33 -17.77 -2.24 -27.31
C SER A 33 -16.90 -2.34 -26.06
N SER A 34 -15.60 -2.53 -26.25
CA SER A 34 -14.61 -2.39 -25.20
C SER A 34 -14.56 -0.90 -24.84
N GLU A 35 -15.27 -0.54 -23.79
CA GLU A 35 -15.08 0.72 -23.11
C GLU A 35 -13.64 0.73 -22.59
N ALA A 36 -12.77 1.45 -23.30
CA ALA A 36 -11.41 1.69 -22.89
C ALA A 36 -11.45 2.43 -21.56
N SER A 37 -11.05 1.71 -20.49
CA SER A 37 -10.73 2.34 -19.22
C SER A 37 -9.75 3.49 -19.48
N PRO A 38 -9.98 4.71 -18.96
CA PRO A 38 -9.06 5.81 -19.19
C PRO A 38 -7.67 5.40 -18.71
N ALA A 39 -6.70 5.50 -19.61
CA ALA A 39 -5.29 5.25 -19.27
C ALA A 39 -4.91 6.14 -18.08
N PRO A 40 -4.19 5.62 -17.08
CA PRO A 40 -3.74 6.43 -15.97
C PRO A 40 -2.90 7.58 -16.52
N ALA A 41 -3.25 8.81 -16.12
CA ALA A 41 -2.48 10.00 -16.47
C ALA A 41 -1.00 9.73 -16.19
N SER A 42 -0.13 9.98 -17.17
CA SER A 42 1.30 9.77 -17.07
C SER A 42 1.85 10.59 -15.88
N VAL A 43 2.26 9.90 -14.82
CA VAL A 43 2.90 10.53 -13.67
C VAL A 43 4.25 11.08 -14.13
N PRO A 44 4.60 12.34 -13.84
CA PRO A 44 5.90 12.88 -14.19
C PRO A 44 7.04 11.96 -13.69
N SER A 45 8.03 11.69 -14.54
CA SER A 45 9.21 10.92 -14.16
C SER A 45 9.89 11.54 -12.93
N GLY A 46 10.01 10.79 -11.84
CA GLY A 46 10.56 11.26 -10.57
C GLY A 46 9.53 11.46 -9.44
N ARG A 47 8.25 11.23 -9.69
CA ARG A 47 7.20 11.28 -8.66
C ARG A 47 6.66 9.87 -8.37
N GLY A 48 6.44 9.56 -7.09
CA GLY A 48 5.79 8.32 -6.66
C GLY A 48 4.26 8.38 -6.84
N THR A 49 3.65 7.25 -7.14
CA THR A 49 2.21 7.12 -7.33
C THR A 49 1.49 6.74 -6.03
N PRO A 50 0.17 7.00 -5.91
CA PRO A 50 -0.65 6.51 -4.80
C PRO A 50 -0.60 4.98 -4.63
N ALA A 51 -0.54 4.21 -5.72
CA ALA A 51 -0.43 2.77 -5.67
C ALA A 51 0.92 2.30 -5.08
N GLU A 52 2.02 2.94 -5.48
CA GLU A 52 3.35 2.67 -4.93
C GLU A 52 3.46 3.08 -3.45
N ALA A 53 2.86 4.22 -3.06
CA ALA A 53 2.81 4.64 -1.66
C ALA A 53 2.08 3.60 -0.79
N LYS A 54 0.93 3.10 -1.25
CA LYS A 54 0.16 2.05 -0.57
C LYS A 54 0.95 0.74 -0.47
N ALA A 55 1.62 0.33 -1.53
CA ALA A 55 2.48 -0.85 -1.53
C ALA A 55 3.66 -0.70 -0.54
N MET A 56 4.28 0.49 -0.48
CA MET A 56 5.37 0.77 0.45
C MET A 56 4.90 0.71 1.91
N VAL A 57 3.68 1.16 2.24
CA VAL A 57 3.10 1.00 3.59
C VAL A 57 2.98 -0.46 3.97
N LEU A 58 2.48 -1.32 3.08
CA LEU A 58 2.35 -2.75 3.36
C LEU A 58 3.72 -3.39 3.58
N ASN A 59 4.70 -3.09 2.74
CA ASN A 59 6.07 -3.55 2.90
C ASN A 59 6.70 -3.05 4.22
N ALA A 60 6.42 -1.81 4.63
CA ALA A 60 6.90 -1.27 5.89
C ALA A 60 6.30 -2.00 7.10
N VAL A 61 5.00 -2.31 7.06
CA VAL A 61 4.33 -3.10 8.11
C VAL A 61 4.91 -4.50 8.22
N ASP A 62 5.16 -5.17 7.10
CA ASP A 62 5.75 -6.51 7.10
C ASP A 62 7.20 -6.49 7.57
N HIS A 63 7.98 -5.50 7.17
CA HIS A 63 9.35 -5.30 7.67
C HIS A 63 9.37 -5.04 9.18
N TYR A 64 8.48 -4.17 9.68
CA TYR A 64 8.36 -3.88 11.11
C TYR A 64 8.10 -5.16 11.92
N LYS A 65 7.22 -6.04 11.45
CA LYS A 65 6.93 -7.33 12.08
C LYS A 65 8.12 -8.30 12.02
N ALA A 66 8.84 -8.30 10.91
CA ALA A 66 9.95 -9.23 10.66
C ALA A 66 11.22 -8.90 11.46
N VAL A 67 11.60 -7.61 11.54
CA VAL A 67 12.88 -7.19 12.13
C VAL A 67 12.73 -6.52 13.49
N GLY A 68 11.50 -6.29 13.94
CA GLY A 68 11.17 -5.60 15.18
C GLY A 68 11.21 -4.08 15.07
N ARG A 69 10.51 -3.43 16.01
CA ARG A 69 10.25 -1.99 16.05
C ARG A 69 11.51 -1.14 15.85
N THR A 70 12.50 -1.33 16.70
CA THR A 70 13.70 -0.46 16.74
C THR A 70 14.43 -0.45 15.41
N LYS A 71 14.66 -1.64 14.83
CA LYS A 71 15.36 -1.76 13.56
C LYS A 71 14.54 -1.19 12.41
N ALA A 72 13.26 -1.48 12.35
CA ALA A 72 12.38 -0.99 11.30
C ALA A 72 12.33 0.54 11.26
N LEU A 73 12.11 1.19 12.41
CA LEU A 73 12.06 2.65 12.50
C LEU A 73 13.38 3.33 12.09
N ALA A 74 14.52 2.71 12.43
CA ALA A 74 15.82 3.17 11.98
C ALA A 74 15.99 3.03 10.46
N ASP A 75 15.58 1.90 9.88
CA ASP A 75 15.66 1.66 8.44
C ASP A 75 14.73 2.61 7.66
N PHE A 76 13.54 2.93 8.18
CA PHE A 76 12.61 3.90 7.58
C PHE A 76 13.18 5.32 7.58
N THR A 77 13.74 5.76 8.70
CA THR A 77 14.35 7.09 8.81
C THR A 77 15.58 7.23 7.92
N ALA A 78 16.36 6.16 7.77
CA ALA A 78 17.52 6.13 6.88
C ALA A 78 17.16 5.96 5.39
N MET A 79 15.86 5.90 5.05
CA MET A 79 15.35 5.66 3.69
C MET A 79 15.99 4.44 3.00
N LYS A 80 16.29 3.39 3.77
CA LYS A 80 16.83 2.17 3.17
C LYS A 80 15.81 1.56 2.21
N SER A 81 16.28 1.18 1.03
CA SER A 81 15.41 0.51 0.05
C SER A 81 14.73 -0.71 0.67
N PRO A 82 13.42 -0.89 0.49
CA PRO A 82 12.50 -0.14 -0.37
C PRO A 82 11.71 0.99 0.32
N PHE A 83 12.15 1.53 1.47
CA PHE A 83 11.39 2.48 2.30
C PHE A 83 11.65 3.96 1.99
N GLY A 84 12.41 4.23 0.94
CA GLY A 84 12.61 5.54 0.33
C GLY A 84 12.79 5.38 -1.17
N ASP A 85 11.95 6.03 -1.96
CA ASP A 85 12.02 6.00 -3.41
C ASP A 85 11.44 7.29 -3.99
N ARG A 86 12.27 8.04 -4.72
CA ARG A 86 11.90 9.35 -5.27
C ARG A 86 11.40 10.30 -4.17
N ASP A 87 10.12 10.70 -4.20
CA ASP A 87 9.46 11.53 -3.21
C ASP A 87 8.60 10.74 -2.21
N LEU A 88 8.64 9.40 -2.27
CA LEU A 88 8.01 8.50 -1.31
C LEU A 88 8.94 8.21 -0.14
N TYR A 89 8.43 8.30 1.07
CA TYR A 89 9.14 7.96 2.30
C TYR A 89 8.17 7.57 3.40
N VAL A 90 8.65 6.72 4.32
CA VAL A 90 7.86 6.29 5.48
C VAL A 90 7.94 7.32 6.59
N VAL A 91 6.80 7.59 7.23
CA VAL A 91 6.68 8.33 8.49
C VAL A 91 5.93 7.48 9.49
N CYS A 92 6.37 7.48 10.77
CA CYS A 92 5.68 6.78 11.85
C CYS A 92 5.46 7.70 13.05
N ILE A 93 4.29 7.52 13.72
CA ILE A 93 3.91 8.19 14.96
C ILE A 93 3.61 7.11 16.00
N GLY A 94 4.30 7.15 17.13
CA GLY A 94 4.15 6.20 18.22
C GLY A 94 2.92 6.48 19.10
N SER A 95 2.54 5.50 19.93
CA SER A 95 1.45 5.57 20.90
C SER A 95 1.58 6.72 21.92
N ASN A 96 2.77 7.26 22.08
CA ASN A 96 3.07 8.43 22.91
C ASN A 96 2.99 9.76 22.13
N HIS A 97 2.39 9.78 20.93
CA HIS A 97 2.28 10.92 20.03
C HIS A 97 3.61 11.55 19.62
N LYS A 98 4.71 10.78 19.65
CA LYS A 98 6.00 11.22 19.11
C LYS A 98 6.23 10.67 17.71
N ILE A 99 6.90 11.43 16.88
CA ILE A 99 7.37 10.99 15.56
C ILE A 99 8.49 9.99 15.81
N THR A 100 8.29 8.73 15.43
CA THR A 100 9.22 7.61 15.69
C THR A 100 10.09 7.27 14.49
N ALA A 101 9.64 7.63 13.28
CA ALA A 101 10.43 7.58 12.06
C ALA A 101 9.97 8.65 11.07
N ASN A 102 10.89 9.19 10.27
CA ASN A 102 10.58 10.10 9.17
C ASN A 102 11.71 10.12 8.15
N GLY A 103 11.53 9.45 7.00
CA GLY A 103 12.55 9.38 5.98
C GLY A 103 12.76 10.69 5.23
N GLY A 104 11.70 11.45 4.97
CA GLY A 104 11.80 12.72 4.24
C GLY A 104 12.32 13.88 5.09
N PHE A 105 12.10 13.82 6.42
CA PHE A 105 12.40 14.92 7.36
C PHE A 105 12.88 14.36 8.69
N ALA A 106 14.05 13.75 8.70
CA ALA A 106 14.63 13.06 9.87
C ALA A 106 14.77 13.95 11.11
N GLN A 107 14.87 15.27 10.95
CA GLN A 107 14.94 16.25 12.06
C GLN A 107 13.68 16.27 12.93
N TYR A 108 12.56 15.75 12.47
CA TYR A 108 11.34 15.66 13.28
C TYR A 108 11.29 14.43 14.19
N VAL A 109 12.18 13.46 14.02
CA VAL A 109 12.18 12.23 14.84
C VAL A 109 12.43 12.59 16.30
N GLY A 110 11.57 12.07 17.18
CA GLY A 110 11.57 12.37 18.62
C GLY A 110 10.71 13.55 19.05
N ALA A 111 10.33 14.44 18.13
CA ALA A 111 9.41 15.54 18.42
C ALA A 111 7.96 15.06 18.61
N SER A 112 7.10 15.87 19.27
CA SER A 112 5.65 15.64 19.28
C SER A 112 5.10 15.70 17.86
N SER A 113 4.12 14.82 17.54
CA SER A 113 3.41 14.89 16.27
C SER A 113 2.61 16.18 16.06
N ASP A 114 2.41 16.99 17.12
CA ASP A 114 1.76 18.30 17.05
C ASP A 114 2.54 19.33 16.22
N VAL A 115 3.86 19.11 16.05
CA VAL A 115 4.69 19.96 15.17
C VAL A 115 4.36 19.75 13.69
N LEU A 116 3.72 18.64 13.35
CA LEU A 116 3.29 18.36 11.98
C LEU A 116 2.02 19.16 11.68
N LYS A 117 2.22 20.32 11.09
CA LYS A 117 1.14 21.15 10.57
C LYS A 117 1.26 21.22 9.06
N ASP A 118 0.15 21.05 8.36
CA ASP A 118 0.13 21.23 6.92
C ASP A 118 0.27 22.72 6.53
N ALA A 119 0.35 23.01 5.24
CA ALA A 119 0.51 24.38 4.75
C ALA A 119 -0.66 25.32 5.10
N GLU A 120 -1.80 24.77 5.52
CA GLU A 120 -2.99 25.52 5.97
C GLU A 120 -3.06 25.65 7.50
N GLY A 121 -2.03 25.14 8.21
CA GLY A 121 -1.94 25.16 9.67
C GLY A 121 -2.74 24.07 10.38
N LYS A 122 -3.37 23.17 9.64
CA LYS A 122 -4.13 22.03 10.19
C LYS A 122 -3.18 21.04 10.85
N SER A 123 -3.54 20.48 12.00
CA SER A 123 -2.77 19.46 12.69
C SER A 123 -2.79 18.14 11.89
N LEU A 124 -1.70 17.87 11.19
CA LEU A 124 -1.52 16.64 10.43
C LEU A 124 -1.35 15.43 11.36
N GLY A 125 -0.57 15.58 12.45
CA GLY A 125 -0.39 14.53 13.43
C GLY A 125 -1.69 14.02 14.03
N GLN A 126 -2.59 14.94 14.43
CA GLN A 126 -3.91 14.59 14.92
C GLN A 126 -4.81 13.97 13.85
N SER A 127 -4.72 14.46 12.60
CA SER A 127 -5.49 13.90 11.48
C SER A 127 -5.11 12.46 11.19
N ILE A 128 -3.80 12.14 11.21
CA ILE A 128 -3.29 10.78 11.05
C ILE A 128 -3.76 9.88 12.19
N TRP A 129 -3.66 10.39 13.43
CA TRP A 129 -4.10 9.66 14.61
C TRP A 129 -5.55 9.25 14.53
N ASN A 130 -6.43 10.22 14.29
CA ASN A 130 -7.88 10.01 14.20
C ASN A 130 -8.25 9.05 13.05
N ALA A 131 -7.51 9.09 11.94
CA ALA A 131 -7.80 8.25 10.80
C ALA A 131 -7.40 6.78 10.99
N ALA A 132 -6.32 6.48 11.73
CA ALA A 132 -5.71 5.16 11.68
C ALA A 132 -5.52 4.47 13.03
N TRP A 133 -5.59 5.16 14.17
CA TRP A 133 -5.27 4.53 15.46
C TRP A 133 -6.28 3.45 15.86
N ASP A 134 -7.57 3.77 15.91
CA ASP A 134 -8.61 2.82 16.31
C ASP A 134 -9.07 1.95 15.14
N ALA A 135 -9.13 2.51 13.94
CA ALA A 135 -9.56 1.81 12.74
C ALA A 135 -8.50 0.81 12.20
N GLY A 136 -7.25 0.92 12.67
CA GLY A 136 -6.13 0.10 12.19
C GLY A 136 -5.49 0.60 10.90
N GLU A 137 -6.21 1.35 10.09
CA GLU A 137 -5.70 2.01 8.87
C GLU A 137 -6.58 3.20 8.48
N GLY A 138 -6.01 4.13 7.71
CA GLY A 138 -6.73 5.30 7.25
C GLY A 138 -5.98 6.07 6.16
N THR A 139 -6.68 7.04 5.59
CA THR A 139 -6.14 7.93 4.55
C THR A 139 -6.33 9.37 4.98
N VAL A 140 -5.34 10.22 4.74
CA VAL A 140 -5.39 11.65 5.03
C VAL A 140 -4.90 12.44 3.82
N GLU A 141 -5.66 13.46 3.41
CA GLU A 141 -5.23 14.42 2.41
C GLU A 141 -4.76 15.71 3.08
N TYR A 142 -3.64 16.25 2.62
CA TYR A 142 -3.00 17.44 3.19
C TYR A 142 -2.06 18.09 2.16
N LYS A 143 -1.59 19.30 2.44
CA LYS A 143 -0.57 19.98 1.65
C LYS A 143 0.76 19.94 2.38
N TRP A 144 1.78 19.45 1.72
CA TRP A 144 3.11 19.28 2.32
C TRP A 144 4.22 19.64 1.35
N ILE A 145 5.34 20.12 1.89
CA ILE A 145 6.53 20.36 1.09
C ILE A 145 7.09 19.04 0.55
N ASN A 146 7.27 18.98 -0.76
CA ASN A 146 7.90 17.83 -1.41
C ASN A 146 9.43 17.91 -1.17
N PRO A 147 10.09 16.87 -0.62
CA PRO A 147 11.51 16.91 -0.30
C PRO A 147 12.42 16.93 -1.54
N VAL A 148 11.88 16.63 -2.72
CA VAL A 148 12.64 16.63 -3.99
C VAL A 148 12.46 17.95 -4.75
N SER A 149 11.21 18.40 -4.94
CA SER A 149 10.93 19.65 -5.67
C SER A 149 11.02 20.91 -4.81
N HIS A 150 10.97 20.78 -3.47
CA HIS A 150 10.88 21.86 -2.49
C HIS A 150 9.64 22.76 -2.65
N VAL A 151 8.60 22.25 -3.32
CA VAL A 151 7.30 22.93 -3.51
C VAL A 151 6.26 22.33 -2.57
N ILE A 152 5.33 23.16 -2.08
CA ILE A 152 4.17 22.69 -1.33
C ILE A 152 3.15 22.16 -2.34
N GLU A 153 2.81 20.88 -2.21
CA GLU A 153 1.93 20.17 -3.11
C GLU A 153 0.86 19.40 -2.34
N ARG A 154 -0.25 19.08 -3.00
CA ARG A 154 -1.25 18.17 -2.44
C ARG A 154 -0.66 16.79 -2.30
N LYS A 155 -0.97 16.14 -1.16
CA LYS A 155 -0.45 14.81 -0.83
C LYS A 155 -1.57 13.94 -0.26
N THR A 156 -1.67 12.70 -0.71
CA THR A 156 -2.53 11.68 -0.09
C THR A 156 -1.65 10.70 0.67
N GLY A 157 -1.82 10.63 1.98
CA GLY A 157 -1.11 9.69 2.85
C GLY A 157 -1.96 8.48 3.18
N TYR A 158 -1.35 7.30 3.07
CA TYR A 158 -1.90 6.03 3.51
C TYR A 158 -1.21 5.62 4.80
N PHE A 159 -1.96 5.31 5.85
CA PHE A 159 -1.45 5.03 7.18
C PHE A 159 -2.00 3.71 7.69
N LYS A 160 -1.16 2.94 8.36
CA LYS A 160 -1.53 1.65 8.95
C LYS A 160 -0.90 1.50 10.33
N ARG A 161 -1.69 1.06 11.29
CA ARG A 161 -1.21 0.75 12.63
C ARG A 161 -0.43 -0.57 12.63
N VAL A 162 0.73 -0.56 13.26
CA VAL A 162 1.56 -1.74 13.49
C VAL A 162 2.19 -1.64 14.89
N GLY A 163 1.84 -2.57 15.78
CA GLY A 163 2.26 -2.50 17.19
C GLY A 163 1.84 -1.18 17.84
N ASP A 164 2.82 -0.47 18.39
CA ASP A 164 2.63 0.82 19.07
C ASP A 164 2.85 2.04 18.16
N ASP A 165 2.89 1.83 16.85
CA ASP A 165 3.09 2.92 15.89
C ASP A 165 1.99 2.91 14.82
N ILE A 166 1.70 4.10 14.28
CA ILE A 166 1.04 4.28 12.99
C ILE A 166 2.12 4.65 11.99
N CYS A 167 2.33 3.81 10.98
CA CYS A 167 3.29 4.09 9.90
C CYS A 167 2.55 4.35 8.59
N GLY A 168 3.05 5.28 7.80
CA GLY A 168 2.43 5.64 6.54
C GLY A 168 3.37 6.22 5.51
N VAL A 169 2.89 6.28 4.28
CA VAL A 169 3.56 6.88 3.11
C VAL A 169 2.56 7.75 2.37
N GLY A 170 2.97 8.93 1.97
CA GLY A 170 2.14 9.82 1.17
C GLY A 170 2.68 9.97 -0.24
N ALA A 171 1.78 9.96 -1.24
CA ALA A 171 2.08 10.31 -2.62
C ALA A 171 1.64 11.75 -2.90
N TYR A 172 2.49 12.51 -3.59
CA TYR A 172 2.15 13.84 -4.08
C TYR A 172 1.29 13.72 -5.32
N LEU A 173 0.20 14.48 -5.36
CA LEU A 173 -0.77 14.44 -6.44
C LEU A 173 -0.41 15.45 -7.53
N PRO A 174 -0.65 15.14 -8.81
CA PRO A 174 -0.56 16.15 -9.87
C PRO A 174 -1.60 17.27 -9.61
N GLU A 175 -1.28 18.48 -10.03
CA GLU A 175 -2.22 19.61 -10.05
C GLU A 175 -3.29 19.44 -11.11
#